data_81385e8fcc3303daf42806aa9f12f72a
#
_entry.id   81385e8fcc3303daf42806aa9f12f72a
#
_cell.length_a   1.000
_cell.length_b   1.000
_cell.length_c   1.000
_cell.angle_alpha   90.00
_cell.angle_beta   90.00
_cell.angle_gamma   90.00
#
_symmetry.space_group_name_H-M   'P 1'
#
loop_
_entity.id
_entity.type
_entity.pdbx_description
1 polymer ?
#
loop_
_entity_poly.entity_id
_entity_poly.type
_entity_poly.pdbx_seq_one_letter_code
_entity_poly.pdbx_strand_id
1 'polypeptide(L)'
;MRFKLVAFALLMLFAALFSTTMLYSLQNAISQLCISLKSMLPVVAMMMLVLAGVIYAAGQILGAETRARANVWATACLTGALIAVLIVIVAQPVLQMIYADQGTVSCDGT
;
A
#
# COMPACT_ATOMS: atom_id res chain seq x y z
N MET A 1 -44.54 -28.37 1.52
CA MET A 1 -43.70 -27.83 0.44
C MET A 1 -43.39 -26.35 0.61
N ARG A 2 -44.36 -25.52 0.95
CA ARG A 2 -44.16 -24.04 1.18
C ARG A 2 -43.19 -23.67 2.31
N PHE A 3 -43.19 -24.45 3.39
CA PHE A 3 -42.30 -24.19 4.54
C PHE A 3 -40.82 -24.36 4.19
N LYS A 4 -40.46 -25.33 3.36
CA LYS A 4 -39.09 -25.55 2.88
C LYS A 4 -38.60 -24.42 1.96
N LEU A 5 -39.50 -23.89 1.12
CA LEU A 5 -39.22 -22.75 0.24
C LEU A 5 -38.99 -21.47 1.03
N VAL A 6 -39.80 -21.22 2.06
CA VAL A 6 -39.62 -20.05 2.94
C VAL A 6 -38.32 -20.13 3.74
N ALA A 7 -38.02 -21.32 4.28
CA ALA A 7 -36.76 -21.54 5.00
C ALA A 7 -35.55 -21.36 4.08
N PHE A 8 -35.60 -21.83 2.84
CA PHE A 8 -34.53 -21.65 1.86
C PHE A 8 -34.37 -20.19 1.45
N ALA A 9 -35.45 -19.45 1.25
CA ALA A 9 -35.43 -18.03 0.93
C ALA A 9 -34.86 -17.20 2.08
N LEU A 10 -35.20 -17.52 3.33
CA LEU A 10 -34.65 -16.86 4.52
C LEU A 10 -33.14 -17.13 4.66
N LEU A 11 -32.71 -18.34 4.37
CA LEU A 11 -31.29 -18.70 4.44
C LEU A 11 -30.47 -17.99 3.37
N MET A 12 -30.98 -17.84 2.14
CA MET A 12 -30.37 -17.07 1.08
C MET A 12 -30.31 -15.57 1.40
N LEU A 13 -31.38 -15.02 1.98
CA LEU A 13 -31.42 -13.63 2.42
C LEU A 13 -30.39 -13.37 3.52
N PHE A 14 -30.27 -14.26 4.48
CA PHE A 14 -29.27 -14.17 5.56
C PHE A 14 -27.84 -14.24 5.02
N ALA A 15 -27.57 -15.16 4.10
CA ALA A 15 -26.27 -15.28 3.45
C ALA A 15 -25.89 -14.02 2.65
N ALA A 16 -26.85 -13.42 1.93
CA ALA A 16 -26.63 -12.19 1.19
C ALA A 16 -26.32 -11.00 2.10
N LEU A 17 -27.05 -10.84 3.21
CA LEU A 17 -26.80 -9.79 4.20
C LEU A 17 -25.43 -9.96 4.90
N PHE A 18 -25.07 -11.20 5.21
CA PHE A 18 -23.78 -11.50 5.83
C PHE A 18 -22.61 -11.17 4.88
N SER A 19 -22.76 -11.49 3.59
CA SER A 19 -21.73 -11.17 2.58
C SER A 19 -21.54 -9.67 2.40
N THR A 20 -22.60 -8.88 2.38
CA THR A 20 -22.49 -7.41 2.22
C THR A 20 -21.85 -6.73 3.42
N THR A 21 -22.14 -7.16 4.65
CA THR A 21 -21.52 -6.60 5.86
C THR A 21 -20.03 -6.94 5.95
N MET A 22 -19.64 -8.16 5.55
CA MET A 22 -18.23 -8.55 5.53
C MET A 22 -17.43 -7.77 4.48
N LEU A 23 -17.98 -7.57 3.27
CA LEU A 23 -17.34 -6.79 2.22
C LEU A 23 -17.16 -5.32 2.62
N TYR A 24 -18.16 -4.71 3.24
CA TYR A 24 -18.08 -3.34 3.73
C TYR A 24 -17.02 -3.17 4.83
N SER A 25 -16.94 -4.10 5.77
CA SER A 25 -15.92 -4.12 6.81
C SER A 25 -14.50 -4.26 6.23
N LEU A 26 -14.34 -5.11 5.22
CA LEU A 26 -13.07 -5.31 4.53
C LEU A 26 -12.63 -4.05 3.76
N GLN A 27 -13.54 -3.39 3.06
CA GLN A 27 -13.25 -2.13 2.36
C GLN A 27 -12.78 -1.04 3.31
N ASN A 28 -13.45 -0.87 4.44
CA ASN A 28 -13.03 0.08 5.47
C ASN A 28 -11.65 -0.25 6.05
N ALA A 29 -11.35 -1.51 6.31
CA ALA A 29 -10.04 -1.94 6.80
C ALA A 29 -8.93 -1.63 5.77
N ILE A 30 -9.18 -1.91 4.49
CA ILE A 30 -8.22 -1.64 3.41
C ILE A 30 -8.00 -0.13 3.23
N SER A 31 -9.05 0.69 3.28
CA SER A 31 -8.91 2.14 3.16
C SER A 31 -8.13 2.75 4.32
N GLN A 32 -8.38 2.32 5.55
CA GLN A 32 -7.60 2.72 6.74
C GLN A 32 -6.14 2.33 6.62
N LEU A 33 -5.86 1.11 6.15
CA LEU A 33 -4.50 0.64 5.91
C LEU A 33 -3.79 1.50 4.85
N CYS A 34 -4.48 1.82 3.76
CA CYS A 34 -3.95 2.65 2.69
C CYS A 34 -3.59 4.08 3.19
N ILE A 35 -4.46 4.70 3.97
CA ILE A 35 -4.22 6.02 4.58
C ILE A 35 -3.01 5.96 5.50
N SER A 36 -2.92 4.95 6.37
CA SER A 36 -1.80 4.76 7.28
C SER A 36 -0.48 4.55 6.54
N LEU A 37 -0.47 3.73 5.49
CA LEU A 37 0.72 3.54 4.66
C LEU A 37 1.13 4.83 3.95
N LYS A 38 0.17 5.57 3.38
CA LYS A 38 0.44 6.84 2.70
C LYS A 38 1.05 7.89 3.65
N SER A 39 0.57 7.97 4.88
CA SER A 39 1.11 8.90 5.88
C SER A 39 2.51 8.52 6.37
N MET A 40 2.86 7.24 6.37
CA MET A 40 4.19 6.75 6.76
C MET A 40 5.23 6.85 5.64
N LEU A 41 4.80 6.89 4.37
CA LEU A 41 5.70 6.91 3.21
C LEU A 41 6.78 8.00 3.26
N PRO A 42 6.47 9.29 3.52
CA PRO A 42 7.50 10.33 3.58
C PRO A 42 8.51 10.09 4.69
N VAL A 43 8.09 9.56 5.83
CA VAL A 43 8.97 9.25 6.95
C VAL A 43 9.93 8.11 6.60
N VAL A 44 9.42 7.05 6.00
CA VAL A 44 10.24 5.91 5.55
C VAL A 44 11.21 6.34 4.43
N ALA A 45 10.76 7.15 3.48
CA ALA A 45 11.62 7.67 2.42
C ALA A 45 12.77 8.52 2.99
N MET A 46 12.50 9.40 3.95
CA MET A 46 13.53 10.19 4.63
C MET A 46 14.51 9.30 5.39
N MET A 47 14.02 8.28 6.08
CA MET A 47 14.86 7.31 6.78
C MET A 47 15.80 6.58 5.81
N MET A 48 15.28 6.15 4.64
CA MET A 48 16.11 5.50 3.63
C MET A 48 17.17 6.41 3.03
N LEU A 49 16.87 7.70 2.84
CA LEU A 49 17.85 8.70 2.39
C LEU A 49 18.98 8.90 3.41
N VAL A 50 18.65 8.98 4.69
CA VAL A 50 19.65 9.10 5.76
C VAL A 50 20.53 7.84 5.82
N LEU A 51 19.93 6.65 5.75
CA LEU A 51 20.68 5.39 5.70
C LEU A 51 21.61 5.31 4.49
N ALA A 52 21.16 5.72 3.32
CA ALA A 52 22.00 5.77 2.13
C ALA A 52 23.21 6.68 2.33
N GLY A 53 23.01 7.85 2.94
CA GLY A 53 24.09 8.78 3.27
C GLY A 53 25.10 8.21 4.27
N VAL A 54 24.62 7.55 5.32
CA VAL A 54 25.46 6.91 6.33
C VAL A 54 26.30 5.78 5.73
N ILE A 55 25.68 4.90 4.94
CA ILE A 55 26.37 3.78 4.25
C ILE A 55 27.43 4.33 3.29
N TYR A 56 27.09 5.37 2.54
CA TYR A 56 28.04 6.02 1.63
C TYR A 56 29.24 6.59 2.39
N ALA A 57 29.01 7.35 3.46
CA ALA A 57 30.06 7.95 4.30
C ALA A 57 30.94 6.87 4.95
N ALA A 58 30.35 5.82 5.51
CA ALA A 58 31.09 4.71 6.10
C ALA A 58 31.98 3.99 5.06
N GLY A 59 31.46 3.81 3.84
CA GLY A 59 32.24 3.21 2.75
C GLY A 59 33.47 4.00 2.35
N GLN A 60 33.47 5.33 2.54
CA GLN A 60 34.65 6.16 2.24
C GLN A 60 35.82 5.92 3.21
N ILE A 61 35.50 5.52 4.46
CA ILE A 61 36.51 5.38 5.55
C ILE A 61 37.12 3.98 5.55
N LEU A 62 36.39 2.96 5.11
CA LEU A 62 36.71 1.55 5.30
C LEU A 62 37.63 0.91 4.21
N GLY A 63 38.12 1.68 3.26
CA GLY A 63 39.04 1.20 2.22
C GLY A 63 38.38 0.83 0.88
N ALA A 64 39.21 0.55 -0.13
CA ALA A 64 38.78 0.48 -1.54
C ALA A 64 37.78 -0.65 -1.86
N GLU A 65 37.92 -1.79 -1.24
CA GLU A 65 37.01 -2.94 -1.48
C GLU A 65 35.62 -2.71 -0.86
N THR A 66 35.60 -2.17 0.36
CA THR A 66 34.35 -1.85 1.07
C THR A 66 33.63 -0.67 0.42
N ARG A 67 34.36 0.26 -0.17
CA ARG A 67 33.84 1.43 -0.89
C ARG A 67 32.98 1.02 -2.09
N ALA A 68 33.42 0.05 -2.88
CA ALA A 68 32.66 -0.44 -4.02
C ALA A 68 31.31 -1.04 -3.59
N ARG A 69 31.30 -1.86 -2.55
CA ARG A 69 30.10 -2.47 -2.00
C ARG A 69 29.17 -1.42 -1.38
N ALA A 70 29.68 -0.48 -0.59
CA ALA A 70 28.90 0.58 0.03
C ALA A 70 28.19 1.46 -1.01
N ASN A 71 28.83 1.78 -2.12
CA ASN A 71 28.22 2.53 -3.22
C ASN A 71 27.01 1.80 -3.82
N VAL A 72 27.11 0.50 -4.03
CA VAL A 72 25.98 -0.30 -4.57
C VAL A 72 24.81 -0.33 -3.59
N TRP A 73 25.06 -0.49 -2.30
CA TRP A 73 24.01 -0.48 -1.29
C TRP A 73 23.37 0.90 -1.11
N ALA A 74 24.16 1.96 -1.08
CA ALA A 74 23.68 3.32 -0.97
C ALA A 74 22.81 3.73 -2.17
N THR A 75 23.25 3.40 -3.39
CA THR A 75 22.47 3.66 -4.61
C THR A 75 21.21 2.84 -4.68
N ALA A 76 21.22 1.58 -4.21
CA ALA A 76 20.01 0.75 -4.14
C ALA A 76 18.96 1.35 -3.19
N CYS A 77 19.36 1.83 -2.02
CA CYS A 77 18.47 2.51 -1.07
C CYS A 77 17.90 3.81 -1.67
N LEU A 78 18.72 4.60 -2.35
CA LEU A 78 18.29 5.85 -2.97
C LEU A 78 17.30 5.62 -4.10
N THR A 79 17.63 4.71 -5.02
CA THR A 79 16.75 4.37 -6.15
C THR A 79 15.45 3.73 -5.69
N GLY A 80 15.50 2.86 -4.69
CA GLY A 80 14.31 2.26 -4.09
C GLY A 80 13.37 3.30 -3.49
N ALA A 81 13.90 4.27 -2.75
CA ALA A 81 13.11 5.36 -2.17
C ALA A 81 12.45 6.24 -3.26
N LEU A 82 13.18 6.58 -4.33
CA LEU A 82 12.64 7.36 -5.44
C LEU A 82 11.54 6.60 -6.20
N ILE A 83 11.76 5.34 -6.51
CA ILE A 83 10.76 4.49 -7.20
C ILE A 83 9.51 4.35 -6.35
N ALA A 84 9.63 4.13 -5.05
CA ALA A 84 8.48 4.01 -4.14
C ALA A 84 7.61 5.27 -4.15
N VAL A 85 8.22 6.45 -4.08
CA VAL A 85 7.50 7.73 -4.15
C VAL A 85 6.82 7.92 -5.52
N LEU A 86 7.51 7.61 -6.61
CA LEU A 86 6.94 7.70 -7.96
C LEU A 86 5.73 6.76 -8.15
N ILE A 87 5.83 5.52 -7.66
CA ILE A 87 4.72 4.57 -7.74
C ILE A 87 3.48 5.13 -7.03
N VAL A 88 3.64 5.69 -5.84
CA VAL A 88 2.51 6.24 -5.09
C VAL A 88 1.86 7.42 -5.80
N ILE A 89 2.67 8.31 -6.39
CA ILE A 89 2.15 9.49 -7.11
C ILE A 89 1.39 9.05 -8.39
N VAL A 90 1.89 8.05 -9.11
CA VAL A 90 1.31 7.61 -10.38
C VAL A 90 0.16 6.63 -10.18
N ALA A 91 0.23 5.76 -9.19
CA ALA A 91 -0.79 4.73 -8.95
C ALA A 91 -2.18 5.33 -8.63
N GLN A 92 -2.25 6.42 -7.89
CA GLN A 92 -3.53 7.05 -7.54
C GLN A 92 -4.35 7.51 -8.76
N PRO A 93 -3.83 8.36 -9.66
CA PRO A 93 -4.61 8.80 -10.82
C PRO A 93 -4.93 7.65 -11.79
N VAL A 94 -4.04 6.68 -11.93
CA VAL A 94 -4.28 5.51 -12.79
C VAL A 94 -5.43 4.65 -12.24
N LEU A 95 -5.45 4.39 -10.93
CA LEU A 95 -6.53 3.65 -10.30
C LEU A 95 -7.87 4.40 -10.40
N GLN A 96 -7.87 5.71 -10.22
CA GLN A 96 -9.07 6.54 -10.40
C GLN A 96 -9.62 6.48 -11.83
N MET A 97 -8.75 6.46 -12.85
CA MET A 97 -9.19 6.33 -14.25
C MET A 97 -9.79 4.95 -14.55
N ILE A 98 -9.22 3.89 -13.98
CA ILE A 98 -9.68 2.51 -14.22
C ILE A 98 -10.98 2.23 -13.47
N TYR A 99 -11.11 2.73 -12.24
CA TYR A 99 -12.24 2.47 -11.36
C TYR A 99 -13.24 3.62 -11.24
N ALA A 100 -13.16 4.63 -12.12
CA ALA A 100 -14.06 5.80 -12.11
C ALA A 100 -15.56 5.43 -12.16
N ASP A 101 -15.88 4.24 -12.67
CA ASP A 101 -17.25 3.75 -12.83
C ASP A 101 -17.75 2.85 -11.66
N GLN A 102 -16.87 2.48 -10.73
CA GLN A 102 -17.20 1.49 -9.68
C GLN A 102 -17.13 2.02 -8.23
N GLY A 103 -17.15 3.31 -8.05
CA GLY A 103 -17.08 3.90 -6.72
C GLY A 103 -15.64 4.08 -6.24
N THR A 104 -15.41 5.20 -5.62
CA THR A 104 -14.13 5.73 -5.20
C THR A 104 -13.29 4.73 -4.39
N VAL A 105 -12.36 4.05 -5.04
CA VAL A 105 -11.19 3.49 -4.36
C VAL A 105 -10.22 4.66 -4.15
N SER A 106 -10.58 5.59 -3.29
CA SER A 106 -9.70 6.67 -2.93
C SER A 106 -9.06 6.37 -1.59
N CYS A 107 -7.74 6.38 -1.57
CA CYS A 107 -6.96 6.41 -0.33
C CYS A 107 -6.98 7.81 0.32
N ASP A 108 -7.87 8.68 -0.10
CA ASP A 108 -8.15 9.95 0.55
C ASP A 108 -9.32 9.77 1.52
N GLY A 109 -9.07 9.99 2.79
CA GLY A 109 -10.05 9.94 3.85
C GLY A 109 -11.02 11.13 3.85
N THR A 110 -11.43 11.58 2.67
CA THR A 110 -12.48 12.57 2.47
C THR A 110 -13.56 12.03 1.57
#